data_80263b616f49c97d8317962cdd207536
#
_entry.id   80263b616f49c97d8317962cdd207536
#
_cell.length_a   1.000
_cell.length_b   1.000
_cell.length_c   1.000
_cell.angle_alpha   90.00
_cell.angle_beta   90.00
_cell.angle_gamma   90.00
#
_symmetry.space_group_name_H-M   'P 1'
#
loop_
_entity.id
_entity.type
_entity.pdbx_description
1 polymer ?
#
loop_
_entity_poly.entity_id
_entity_poly.type
_entity_poly.pdbx_seq_one_letter_code
_entity_poly.pdbx_strand_id
1 'polypeptide(L)'
;MSQNLWTHIRTVSDFPKAGIEFYDISPLLNQHLNQLIDALIDALPSDILAATDALVAVESRGFVLASLLAARLDKGLILIRKTGKLPPPVHRESYGLEYGSDTLEISRDLDPANVLLVDDVLATGGTLVAADKLCKAAGLTALGSV
;
A
#
# COMPACT_ATOMS: atom_id res chain seq x y z
N MET A 1 20.06 -13.56 6.04
CA MET A 1 19.23 -14.79 6.04
C MET A 1 17.76 -14.35 5.95
N SER A 2 17.11 -14.66 4.87
CA SER A 2 15.67 -14.47 4.80
C SER A 2 15.01 -15.46 5.76
N GLN A 3 14.62 -15.00 6.94
CA GLN A 3 13.73 -15.77 7.79
C GLN A 3 12.47 -16.05 7.00
N ASN A 4 11.97 -17.28 7.04
CA ASN A 4 10.75 -17.64 6.33
C ASN A 4 9.54 -17.00 7.04
N LEU A 5 9.23 -15.75 6.70
CA LEU A 5 8.14 -14.98 7.29
C LEU A 5 6.77 -15.64 7.08
N TRP A 6 6.64 -16.52 6.09
CA TRP A 6 5.43 -17.27 5.81
C TRP A 6 4.97 -18.14 7.00
N THR A 7 5.91 -18.63 7.80
CA THR A 7 5.56 -19.44 8.98
C THR A 7 4.81 -18.66 10.06
N HIS A 8 4.83 -17.34 9.98
CA HIS A 8 4.18 -16.43 10.92
C HIS A 8 2.87 -15.83 10.36
N ILE A 9 2.46 -16.24 9.17
CA ILE A 9 1.17 -15.88 8.59
C ILE A 9 0.14 -16.94 8.97
N ARG A 10 -0.97 -16.49 9.55
CA ARG A 10 -2.08 -17.37 9.92
C ARG A 10 -3.05 -17.50 8.76
N THR A 11 -3.33 -18.71 8.32
CA THR A 11 -4.37 -18.98 7.33
C THR A 11 -5.70 -19.20 8.05
N VAL A 12 -6.73 -18.47 7.62
CA VAL A 12 -8.09 -18.57 8.15
C VAL A 12 -9.03 -18.93 7.00
N SER A 13 -9.60 -20.14 7.06
CA SER A 13 -10.56 -20.59 6.06
C SER A 13 -11.92 -19.95 6.28
N ASP A 14 -12.67 -19.78 5.19
CA ASP A 14 -14.04 -19.27 5.18
C ASP A 14 -14.19 -17.87 5.83
N PHE A 15 -13.21 -16.99 5.62
CA PHE A 15 -13.26 -15.64 6.14
C PHE A 15 -12.95 -14.60 5.02
N PRO A 16 -13.72 -13.50 4.92
CA PRO A 16 -14.92 -13.12 5.67
C PRO A 16 -16.20 -13.86 5.20
N LYS A 17 -16.07 -14.71 4.18
CA LYS A 17 -17.17 -15.51 3.60
C LYS A 17 -16.69 -16.93 3.32
N ALA A 18 -17.65 -17.86 3.27
CA ALA A 18 -17.40 -19.24 2.88
C ALA A 18 -16.67 -19.34 1.52
N GLY A 19 -15.67 -20.21 1.44
CA GLY A 19 -14.84 -20.44 0.24
C GLY A 19 -13.66 -19.49 0.08
N ILE A 20 -13.49 -18.49 0.97
CA ILE A 20 -12.33 -17.58 0.96
C ILE A 20 -11.31 -18.04 1.98
N GLU A 21 -10.07 -18.19 1.53
CA GLU A 21 -8.92 -18.40 2.40
C GLU A 21 -8.25 -17.04 2.67
N PHE A 22 -8.21 -16.63 3.94
CA PHE A 22 -7.68 -15.36 4.37
C PHE A 22 -6.30 -15.52 5.01
N TYR A 23 -5.34 -14.75 4.54
CA TYR A 23 -3.99 -14.69 5.09
C TYR A 23 -3.89 -13.55 6.10
N ASP A 24 -3.85 -13.90 7.37
CA ASP A 24 -3.77 -12.96 8.48
C ASP A 24 -2.32 -12.66 8.85
N ILE A 25 -1.90 -11.44 8.60
CA ILE A 25 -0.55 -10.95 8.91
C ILE A 25 -0.41 -10.41 10.34
N SER A 26 -1.48 -10.44 11.16
CA SER A 26 -1.44 -9.91 12.53
C SER A 26 -0.30 -10.49 13.37
N PRO A 27 0.03 -11.80 13.29
CA PRO A 27 1.19 -12.33 14.01
C PRO A 27 2.52 -11.72 13.58
N LEU A 28 2.70 -11.43 12.29
CA LEU A 28 3.88 -10.72 11.77
C LEU A 28 3.97 -9.31 12.35
N LEU A 29 2.86 -8.57 12.33
CA LEU A 29 2.82 -7.21 12.86
C LEU A 29 3.10 -7.17 14.35
N ASN A 30 2.61 -8.15 15.11
CA ASN A 30 2.77 -8.20 16.57
C ASN A 30 4.17 -8.62 17.02
N GLN A 31 4.77 -9.60 16.36
CA GLN A 31 5.98 -10.27 16.87
C GLN A 31 7.22 -10.11 15.99
N HIS A 32 7.03 -9.81 14.68
CA HIS A 32 8.11 -9.81 13.70
C HIS A 32 8.12 -8.55 12.83
N LEU A 33 7.62 -7.43 13.36
CA LEU A 33 7.41 -6.19 12.60
C LEU A 33 8.70 -5.68 11.93
N ASN A 34 9.79 -5.58 12.68
CA ASN A 34 11.06 -5.09 12.14
C ASN A 34 11.60 -6.01 11.05
N GLN A 35 11.48 -7.33 11.24
CA GLN A 35 11.92 -8.32 10.25
C GLN A 35 11.09 -8.24 8.97
N LEU A 36 9.79 -7.98 9.08
CA LEU A 36 8.92 -7.75 7.93
C LEU A 36 9.35 -6.50 7.16
N ILE A 37 9.57 -5.39 7.85
CA ILE A 37 9.98 -4.13 7.21
C ILE A 37 11.37 -4.26 6.56
N ASP A 38 12.33 -4.90 7.23
CA ASP A 38 13.65 -5.15 6.66
C ASP A 38 13.55 -6.03 5.39
N ALA A 39 12.74 -7.08 5.42
CA ALA A 39 12.52 -7.94 4.26
C ALA A 39 11.86 -7.20 3.07
N LEU A 40 10.93 -6.29 3.33
CA LEU A 40 10.33 -5.45 2.29
C LEU A 40 11.36 -4.49 1.68
N ILE A 41 12.22 -3.89 2.49
CA ILE A 41 13.29 -3.01 2.01
C ILE A 41 14.30 -3.81 1.17
N ASP A 42 14.72 -4.97 1.65
CA ASP A 42 15.68 -5.84 0.96
C ASP A 42 15.15 -6.37 -0.39
N ALA A 43 13.83 -6.48 -0.53
CA ALA A 43 13.18 -6.89 -1.78
C ALA A 43 13.13 -5.78 -2.85
N LEU A 44 13.36 -4.54 -2.46
CA LEU A 44 13.31 -3.39 -3.37
C LEU A 44 14.69 -3.10 -3.99
N PRO A 45 14.77 -2.85 -5.31
CA PRO A 45 16.02 -2.43 -5.94
C PRO A 45 16.55 -1.13 -5.33
N SER A 46 17.85 -1.08 -5.10
CA SER A 46 18.49 0.08 -4.43
C SER A 46 18.39 1.38 -5.21
N ASP A 47 18.38 1.30 -6.54
CA ASP A 47 18.19 2.45 -7.43
C ASP A 47 16.76 3.01 -7.33
N ILE A 48 15.77 2.14 -7.21
CA ILE A 48 14.37 2.54 -6.98
C ILE A 48 14.23 3.21 -5.60
N LEU A 49 14.82 2.62 -4.56
CA LEU A 49 14.81 3.22 -3.23
C LEU A 49 15.46 4.61 -3.21
N ALA A 50 16.62 4.75 -3.88
CA ALA A 50 17.32 6.03 -3.98
C ALA A 50 16.53 7.09 -4.74
N ALA A 51 15.80 6.69 -5.79
CA ALA A 51 15.00 7.60 -6.62
C ALA A 51 13.64 7.96 -6.01
N THR A 52 13.19 7.24 -4.98
CA THR A 52 11.89 7.45 -4.34
C THR A 52 11.94 8.64 -3.39
N ASP A 53 11.00 9.56 -3.52
CA ASP A 53 10.83 10.72 -2.64
C ASP A 53 9.83 10.44 -1.51
N ALA A 54 8.76 9.72 -1.81
CA ALA A 54 7.69 9.43 -0.86
C ALA A 54 7.06 8.06 -1.12
N LEU A 55 6.40 7.51 -0.10
CA LEU A 55 5.57 6.33 -0.21
C LEU A 55 4.11 6.73 -0.28
N VAL A 56 3.34 6.05 -1.13
CA VAL A 56 1.89 6.24 -1.26
C VAL A 56 1.18 5.05 -0.65
N ALA A 57 0.43 5.30 0.40
CA ALA A 57 -0.29 4.30 1.16
C ALA A 57 -1.77 4.25 0.78
N VAL A 58 -2.29 3.06 0.52
CA VAL A 58 -3.71 2.85 0.23
C VAL A 58 -4.45 2.41 1.50
N GLU A 59 -5.57 3.07 1.79
CA GLU A 59 -6.41 2.73 2.95
C GLU A 59 -6.88 1.27 2.89
N SER A 60 -6.77 0.49 3.97
CA SER A 60 -6.36 0.95 5.30
C SER A 60 -5.09 0.24 5.80
N ARG A 61 -4.90 -1.05 5.53
CA ARG A 61 -3.73 -1.80 6.02
C ARG A 61 -2.43 -1.35 5.37
N GLY A 62 -2.48 -0.86 4.13
CA GLY A 62 -1.34 -0.22 3.48
C GLY A 62 -0.75 0.95 4.27
N PHE A 63 -1.54 1.63 5.09
CA PHE A 63 -1.06 2.69 5.98
C PHE A 63 -0.04 2.21 7.00
N VAL A 64 -0.25 1.01 7.56
CA VAL A 64 0.66 0.43 8.56
C VAL A 64 2.04 0.18 7.94
N LEU A 65 2.08 -0.53 6.82
CA LEU A 65 3.34 -0.87 6.17
C LEU A 65 4.04 0.37 5.59
N ALA A 66 3.30 1.23 4.90
CA ALA A 66 3.85 2.42 4.28
C ALA A 66 4.42 3.41 5.30
N SER A 67 3.74 3.63 6.43
CA SER A 67 4.24 4.54 7.47
C SER A 67 5.55 4.05 8.09
N LEU A 68 5.66 2.76 8.31
CA LEU A 68 6.89 2.17 8.86
C LEU A 68 8.04 2.19 7.85
N LEU A 69 7.76 1.89 6.57
CA LEU A 69 8.74 2.00 5.49
C LEU A 69 9.20 3.46 5.31
N ALA A 70 8.27 4.41 5.27
CA ALA A 70 8.59 5.83 5.13
C ALA A 70 9.49 6.32 6.27
N ALA A 71 9.16 5.97 7.50
CA ALA A 71 9.97 6.33 8.68
C ALA A 71 11.36 5.67 8.64
N ARG A 72 11.44 4.38 8.27
CA ARG A 72 12.72 3.65 8.19
C ARG A 72 13.63 4.17 7.08
N LEU A 73 13.05 4.62 5.97
CA LEU A 73 13.78 5.11 4.80
C LEU A 73 13.99 6.63 4.79
N ASP A 74 13.47 7.35 5.79
CA ASP A 74 13.47 8.82 5.85
C ASP A 74 12.83 9.45 4.60
N LYS A 75 11.64 8.93 4.23
CA LYS A 75 10.86 9.37 3.06
C LYS A 75 9.52 9.97 3.49
N GLY A 76 8.90 10.73 2.59
CA GLY A 76 7.56 11.25 2.77
C GLY A 76 6.49 10.16 2.74
N LEU A 77 5.28 10.50 3.19
CA LEU A 77 4.10 9.64 3.18
C LEU A 77 2.90 10.38 2.59
N ILE A 78 2.31 9.82 1.55
CA ILE A 78 1.11 10.34 0.89
C ILE A 78 -0.01 9.31 1.08
N LEU A 79 -1.20 9.80 1.45
CA LEU A 79 -2.34 8.94 1.74
C LEU A 79 -3.34 8.93 0.58
N ILE A 80 -3.70 7.74 0.12
CA ILE A 80 -4.88 7.49 -0.70
C ILE A 80 -5.97 6.96 0.22
N ARG A 81 -7.13 7.60 0.22
CA ARG A 81 -8.21 7.28 1.13
C ARG A 81 -9.53 7.06 0.40
N LYS A 82 -10.45 6.40 1.08
CA LYS A 82 -11.84 6.26 0.61
C LYS A 82 -12.54 7.62 0.63
N THR A 83 -13.56 7.75 -0.20
CA THR A 83 -14.32 8.99 -0.41
C THR A 83 -14.70 9.69 0.89
N GLY A 84 -14.48 11.00 0.92
CA GLY A 84 -14.90 11.87 2.01
C GLY A 84 -13.98 11.90 3.23
N LYS A 85 -12.81 11.24 3.17
CA LYS A 85 -11.84 11.18 4.28
C LYS A 85 -10.64 12.11 4.12
N LEU A 86 -10.49 12.72 2.94
CA LEU A 86 -9.49 13.76 2.70
C LEU A 86 -10.17 15.12 2.54
N PRO A 87 -9.55 16.21 3.05
CA PRO A 87 -10.04 17.54 2.78
C PRO A 87 -9.91 17.88 1.29
N PRO A 88 -10.89 18.58 0.69
CA PRO A 88 -10.78 19.04 -0.69
C PRO A 88 -9.69 20.12 -0.85
N PRO A 89 -9.10 20.27 -2.05
CA PRO A 89 -9.45 19.59 -3.30
C PRO A 89 -8.79 18.21 -3.44
N VAL A 90 -9.53 17.27 -4.06
CA VAL A 90 -9.06 15.90 -4.29
C VAL A 90 -9.23 15.47 -5.74
N HIS A 91 -8.41 14.50 -6.18
CA HIS A 91 -8.68 13.66 -7.34
C HIS A 91 -9.39 12.39 -6.88
N ARG A 92 -10.31 11.87 -7.71
CA ARG A 92 -11.08 10.65 -7.44
C ARG A 92 -10.91 9.64 -8.54
N GLU A 93 -10.87 8.37 -8.17
CA GLU A 93 -10.87 7.24 -9.09
C GLU A 93 -11.76 6.13 -8.53
N SER A 94 -12.69 5.67 -9.34
CA SER A 94 -13.55 4.53 -8.99
C SER A 94 -13.02 3.27 -9.64
N TYR A 95 -13.12 2.14 -8.95
CA TYR A 95 -12.74 0.84 -9.46
C TYR A 95 -13.77 -0.22 -9.09
N GLY A 96 -13.91 -1.21 -9.98
CA GLY A 96 -14.85 -2.32 -9.78
C GLY A 96 -14.34 -3.31 -8.75
N LEU A 97 -15.25 -3.76 -7.91
CA LEU A 97 -15.10 -4.92 -7.04
C LEU A 97 -15.90 -6.08 -7.63
N GLU A 98 -15.67 -7.31 -7.18
CA GLU A 98 -16.48 -8.46 -7.56
C GLU A 98 -17.98 -8.21 -7.27
N TYR A 99 -18.27 -7.46 -6.20
CA TYR A 99 -19.63 -7.03 -5.83
C TYR A 99 -19.65 -5.51 -5.56
N GLY A 100 -19.89 -4.70 -6.60
CA GLY A 100 -20.01 -3.25 -6.48
C GLY A 100 -18.79 -2.48 -6.98
N SER A 101 -18.64 -1.26 -6.50
CA SER A 101 -17.52 -0.37 -6.80
C SER A 101 -17.08 0.36 -5.55
N ASP A 102 -15.82 0.72 -5.49
CA ASP A 102 -15.26 1.60 -4.46
C ASP A 102 -14.60 2.81 -5.12
N THR A 103 -14.45 3.90 -4.38
CA THR A 103 -13.84 5.14 -4.87
C THR A 103 -12.74 5.57 -3.91
N LEU A 104 -11.57 5.82 -4.50
CA LEU A 104 -10.40 6.33 -3.79
C LEU A 104 -10.15 7.79 -4.13
N GLU A 105 -9.53 8.50 -3.20
CA GLU A 105 -9.17 9.90 -3.32
C GLU A 105 -7.72 10.14 -2.94
N ILE A 106 -7.09 11.09 -3.63
CA ILE A 106 -5.77 11.64 -3.30
C ILE A 106 -5.85 13.17 -3.29
N SER A 107 -5.06 13.84 -2.45
CA SER A 107 -4.99 15.31 -2.45
C SER A 107 -4.53 15.84 -3.81
N ARG A 108 -5.08 17.00 -4.20
CA ARG A 108 -4.60 17.75 -5.38
C ARG A 108 -3.43 18.68 -5.05
N ASP A 109 -3.24 19.00 -3.79
CA ASP A 109 -2.20 19.93 -3.32
C ASP A 109 -0.91 19.15 -2.98
N LEU A 110 -0.33 18.51 -4.01
CA LEU A 110 0.91 17.75 -3.90
C LEU A 110 1.94 18.27 -4.91
N ASP A 111 3.18 18.39 -4.46
CA ASP A 111 4.29 18.65 -5.36
C ASP A 111 4.63 17.39 -6.19
N PRO A 112 5.11 17.55 -7.44
CA PRO A 112 5.59 16.43 -8.22
C PRO A 112 6.69 15.65 -7.49
N ALA A 113 6.57 14.32 -7.47
CA ALA A 113 7.50 13.45 -6.77
C ALA A 113 7.53 12.05 -7.39
N ASN A 114 8.63 11.34 -7.18
CA ASN A 114 8.73 9.92 -7.46
C ASN A 114 8.23 9.12 -6.25
N VAL A 115 7.32 8.20 -6.46
CA VAL A 115 6.68 7.47 -5.37
C VAL A 115 6.70 5.96 -5.56
N LEU A 116 6.64 5.23 -4.45
CA LEU A 116 6.32 3.81 -4.39
C LEU A 116 4.91 3.63 -3.81
N LEU A 117 4.10 2.83 -4.48
CA LEU A 117 2.79 2.41 -3.98
C LEU A 117 2.96 1.28 -2.96
N VAL A 118 2.26 1.37 -1.84
CA VAL A 118 2.31 0.35 -0.78
C VAL A 118 0.91 -0.11 -0.44
N ASP A 119 0.69 -1.42 -0.57
CA ASP A 119 -0.53 -2.09 -0.10
C ASP A 119 -0.17 -3.47 0.44
N ASP A 120 -1.02 -4.05 1.29
CA ASP A 120 -0.74 -5.34 1.93
C ASP A 120 -1.28 -6.54 1.14
N VAL A 121 -2.19 -6.32 0.22
CA VAL A 121 -2.85 -7.37 -0.57
C VAL A 121 -2.89 -7.03 -2.05
N LEU A 122 -2.32 -7.90 -2.85
CA LEU A 122 -2.53 -7.91 -4.30
C LEU A 122 -3.52 -9.02 -4.64
N ALA A 123 -4.83 -8.69 -4.72
CA ALA A 123 -5.86 -9.62 -5.15
C ALA A 123 -6.03 -9.56 -6.69
N THR A 124 -6.99 -8.75 -7.17
CA THR A 124 -7.22 -8.56 -8.62
C THR A 124 -6.31 -7.49 -9.24
N GLY A 125 -5.65 -6.68 -8.42
CA GLY A 125 -4.87 -5.52 -8.85
C GLY A 125 -5.67 -4.25 -9.06
N GLY A 126 -6.99 -4.28 -8.92
CA GLY A 126 -7.87 -3.13 -9.15
C GLY A 126 -7.55 -1.93 -8.27
N THR A 127 -7.26 -2.16 -7.01
CA THR A 127 -6.87 -1.11 -6.05
C THR A 127 -5.57 -0.43 -6.46
N LEU A 128 -4.53 -1.19 -6.82
CA LEU A 128 -3.24 -0.63 -7.24
C LEU A 128 -3.34 0.11 -8.58
N VAL A 129 -4.16 -0.37 -9.51
CA VAL A 129 -4.42 0.34 -10.78
C VAL A 129 -5.10 1.67 -10.52
N ALA A 130 -6.11 1.72 -9.66
CA ALA A 130 -6.77 2.97 -9.26
C ALA A 130 -5.81 3.93 -8.56
N ALA A 131 -4.96 3.41 -7.68
CA ALA A 131 -3.94 4.19 -6.98
C ALA A 131 -2.90 4.78 -7.97
N ASP A 132 -2.44 4.02 -8.95
CA ASP A 132 -1.54 4.51 -10.00
C ASP A 132 -2.18 5.63 -10.83
N LYS A 133 -3.44 5.49 -11.21
CA LYS A 133 -4.17 6.54 -11.92
C LYS A 133 -4.29 7.82 -11.10
N LEU A 134 -4.56 7.70 -9.79
CA LEU A 134 -4.61 8.84 -8.88
C LEU A 134 -3.25 9.52 -8.74
N CYS A 135 -2.18 8.76 -8.63
CA CYS A 135 -0.82 9.31 -8.61
C CYS A 135 -0.53 10.12 -9.86
N LYS A 136 -0.83 9.58 -11.04
CA LYS A 136 -0.67 10.28 -12.33
C LYS A 136 -1.48 11.57 -12.39
N ALA A 137 -2.75 11.53 -11.97
CA ALA A 137 -3.62 12.70 -11.91
C ALA A 137 -3.08 13.79 -10.96
N ALA A 138 -2.44 13.39 -9.88
CA ALA A 138 -1.82 14.29 -8.90
C ALA A 138 -0.40 14.77 -9.30
N GLY A 139 0.11 14.39 -10.47
CA GLY A 139 1.45 14.75 -10.92
C GLY A 139 2.59 13.95 -10.31
N LEU A 140 2.28 12.81 -9.70
CA LEU A 140 3.25 11.89 -9.13
C LEU A 140 3.69 10.83 -10.16
N THR A 141 4.94 10.37 -10.05
CA THR A 141 5.48 9.29 -10.86
C THR A 141 5.65 8.04 -9.99
N ALA A 142 4.81 7.04 -10.21
CA ALA A 142 4.94 5.75 -9.54
C ALA A 142 6.09 4.94 -10.16
N LEU A 143 7.12 4.63 -9.37
CA LEU A 143 8.27 3.83 -9.79
C LEU A 143 8.00 2.33 -9.67
N GLY A 144 7.05 1.94 -8.85
CA GLY A 144 6.67 0.56 -8.60
C GLY A 144 5.72 0.44 -7.41
N SER A 145 5.50 -0.79 -6.97
CA SER A 145 4.70 -1.12 -5.77
C SER A 145 5.36 -2.19 -4.92
N VAL A 146 5.06 -2.17 -3.66
CA VAL A 146 5.49 -3.16 -2.66
C VAL A 146 4.36 -3.50 -1.70
#